data_81c77dca64750eaa2379c6cd27036622
#
_entry.id   81c77dca64750eaa2379c6cd27036622
#
_cell.length_a   1.000
_cell.length_b   1.000
_cell.length_c   1.000
_cell.angle_alpha   90.00
_cell.angle_beta   90.00
_cell.angle_gamma   90.00
#
_symmetry.space_group_name_H-M   'P 1'
#
loop_
_entity.id
_entity.type
_entity.pdbx_description
1 polymer ?
#
loop_
_entity_poly.entity_id
_entity_poly.type
_entity_poly.pdbx_seq_one_letter_code
_entity_poly.pdbx_strand_id
1 'polypeptide(L)'
;MVWDMLRNAKKKNLDCTITFEDIINLYDEQGGKCALTGYDMTLGSSDDVIEKQYAASPDRIDNDRGYTADNVWLVTARANSLKSDMTLEELLVWCEAVTRNRDSKL
;
A
#
# COMPACT_ATOMS: atom_id res chain seq x y z
N MET A 1 6.98 -2.47 -10.16
CA MET A 1 5.68 -1.98 -9.63
C MET A 1 4.52 -2.31 -10.56
N VAL A 2 4.52 -1.81 -11.79
CA VAL A 2 3.42 -2.07 -12.74
C VAL A 2 3.29 -3.56 -13.07
N TRP A 3 4.39 -4.27 -13.24
CA TRP A 3 4.40 -5.70 -13.52
C TRP A 3 3.78 -6.53 -12.40
N ASP A 4 4.00 -6.13 -11.15
CA ASP A 4 3.43 -6.83 -9.99
C ASP A 4 1.91 -6.62 -9.94
N MET A 5 1.44 -5.42 -10.26
CA MET A 5 0.00 -5.13 -10.33
C MET A 5 -0.67 -5.94 -11.43
N LEU A 6 -0.07 -5.99 -12.62
CA LEU A 6 -0.58 -6.79 -13.73
C LEU A 6 -0.67 -8.27 -13.37
N ARG A 7 0.37 -8.79 -12.74
CA ARG A 7 0.43 -10.18 -12.33
C ARG A 7 -0.64 -10.51 -11.29
N ASN A 8 -0.80 -9.64 -10.28
CA ASN A 8 -1.81 -9.83 -9.24
C ASN A 8 -3.23 -9.72 -9.80
N ALA A 9 -3.48 -8.75 -10.67
CA ALA A 9 -4.78 -8.57 -11.30
C ALA A 9 -5.16 -9.79 -12.14
N LYS A 10 -4.22 -10.30 -12.94
CA LYS A 10 -4.44 -11.47 -13.76
C LYS A 10 -4.72 -12.71 -12.92
N LYS A 11 -3.97 -12.90 -11.85
CA LYS A 11 -4.14 -14.03 -10.93
C LYS A 11 -5.52 -14.02 -10.26
N LYS A 12 -6.03 -12.83 -9.94
CA LYS A 12 -7.31 -12.65 -9.26
C LYS A 12 -8.46 -12.34 -10.21
N ASN A 13 -8.19 -12.33 -11.52
CA ASN A 13 -9.17 -11.97 -12.56
C ASN A 13 -9.77 -10.57 -12.34
N LEU A 14 -8.91 -9.60 -12.02
CA LEU A 14 -9.29 -8.21 -11.77
C LEU A 14 -8.75 -7.29 -12.87
N ASP A 15 -9.41 -6.16 -13.06
CA ASP A 15 -8.96 -5.14 -14.01
C ASP A 15 -7.63 -4.52 -13.55
N CYS A 16 -6.80 -4.17 -14.52
CA CYS A 16 -5.58 -3.40 -14.27
C CYS A 16 -5.43 -2.38 -15.39
N THR A 17 -6.02 -1.20 -15.18
CA THR A 17 -5.99 -0.10 -16.15
C THR A 17 -5.07 1.04 -15.72
N ILE A 18 -4.51 0.96 -14.52
CA ILE A 18 -3.62 1.98 -13.99
C ILE A 18 -2.33 2.03 -14.79
N THR A 19 -1.84 3.23 -15.06
CA THR A 19 -0.61 3.46 -15.81
C THR A 19 0.51 3.92 -14.88
N PHE A 20 1.73 3.91 -15.38
CA PHE A 20 2.88 4.47 -14.64
C PHE A 20 2.67 5.96 -14.37
N GLU A 21 2.08 6.69 -15.31
CA GLU A 21 1.74 8.10 -15.13
C GLU A 21 0.75 8.30 -13.98
N ASP A 22 -0.26 7.42 -13.88
CA ASP A 22 -1.20 7.45 -12.76
C ASP A 22 -0.48 7.27 -11.42
N ILE A 23 0.50 6.38 -11.35
CA ILE A 23 1.31 6.15 -10.15
C ILE A 23 2.08 7.41 -9.76
N ILE A 24 2.72 8.06 -10.73
CA ILE A 24 3.47 9.29 -10.49
C ILE A 24 2.53 10.41 -10.00
N ASN A 25 1.36 10.52 -10.61
CA ASN A 25 0.36 11.51 -10.19
C ASN A 25 -0.13 11.25 -8.76
N LEU A 26 -0.37 10.00 -8.40
CA LEU A 26 -0.73 9.62 -7.03
C LEU A 26 0.36 10.00 -6.04
N TYR A 27 1.61 9.73 -6.39
CA TYR A 27 2.74 10.08 -5.54
C TYR A 27 2.79 11.59 -5.28
N ASP A 28 2.61 12.38 -6.34
CA ASP A 28 2.59 13.85 -6.23
C ASP A 28 1.40 14.33 -5.40
N GLU A 29 0.21 13.79 -5.66
CA GLU A 29 -1.01 14.15 -4.91
C GLU A 29 -0.88 13.85 -3.43
N GLN A 30 -0.23 12.74 -3.08
CA GLN A 30 0.00 12.35 -1.70
C GLN A 30 1.17 13.10 -1.06
N GLY A 31 1.88 13.94 -1.82
CA GLY A 31 3.07 14.64 -1.33
C GLY A 31 4.20 13.70 -0.95
N GLY A 32 4.29 12.55 -1.61
CA GLY A 32 5.29 11.52 -1.32
C GLY A 32 5.05 10.77 -0.01
N LYS A 33 3.88 10.91 0.59
CA LYS A 33 3.55 10.32 1.91
C LYS A 33 2.72 9.06 1.76
N CYS A 34 3.02 8.06 2.56
CA CYS A 34 2.24 6.83 2.66
C CYS A 34 0.81 7.13 3.10
N ALA A 35 -0.17 6.62 2.37
CA ALA A 35 -1.58 6.86 2.68
C ALA A 35 -2.01 6.27 4.02
N LEU A 36 -1.31 5.24 4.52
CA LEU A 36 -1.66 4.58 5.78
C LEU A 36 -0.89 5.13 6.98
N THR A 37 0.40 5.42 6.82
CA THR A 37 1.27 5.77 7.95
C THR A 37 1.69 7.23 7.97
N GLY A 38 1.60 7.91 6.84
CA GLY A 38 2.14 9.26 6.70
C GLY A 38 3.66 9.32 6.55
N TYR A 39 4.35 8.19 6.55
CA TYR A 39 5.80 8.17 6.34
C TYR A 39 6.16 8.58 4.92
N ASP A 40 7.33 9.18 4.78
CA ASP A 40 7.89 9.48 3.46
C ASP A 40 8.16 8.20 2.69
N MET A 41 7.83 8.21 1.41
CA MET A 41 8.06 7.08 0.52
C MET A 41 9.15 7.41 -0.49
N THR A 42 9.83 6.38 -0.97
CA THR A 42 10.77 6.48 -2.10
C THR A 42 10.15 5.86 -3.35
N LEU A 43 10.56 6.35 -4.52
CA LEU A 43 10.09 5.82 -5.81
C LEU A 43 11.09 4.87 -6.45
N GLY A 44 12.23 4.70 -5.93
CA GLY A 44 13.25 3.84 -6.52
C GLY A 44 13.25 2.44 -5.93
N SER A 45 14.07 1.58 -6.50
CA SER A 45 14.42 0.30 -5.90
C SER A 45 15.73 0.46 -5.15
N SER A 46 15.88 -0.27 -4.06
CA SER A 46 17.11 -0.28 -3.26
C SER A 46 17.41 -1.71 -2.84
N ASP A 47 18.69 -2.02 -2.70
CA ASP A 47 19.12 -3.30 -2.13
C ASP A 47 19.22 -3.24 -0.60
N ASP A 48 19.11 -2.04 -0.02
CA ASP A 48 19.12 -1.87 1.42
C ASP A 48 17.79 -2.35 2.01
N VAL A 49 17.86 -3.24 3.00
CA VAL A 49 16.68 -3.88 3.60
C VAL A 49 15.79 -2.86 4.30
N ILE A 50 16.36 -1.85 4.92
CA ILE A 50 15.60 -0.82 5.63
C ILE A 50 14.93 0.11 4.62
N GLU A 51 15.67 0.59 3.62
CA GLU A 51 15.13 1.49 2.59
C GLU A 51 14.00 0.86 1.79
N LYS A 52 14.10 -0.44 1.48
CA LYS A 52 13.05 -1.17 0.76
C LYS A 52 11.70 -1.08 1.45
N GLN A 53 11.67 -0.99 2.77
CA GLN A 53 10.43 -0.92 3.54
C GLN A 53 9.65 0.36 3.26
N TYR A 54 10.34 1.43 2.85
CA TYR A 54 9.74 2.74 2.58
C TYR A 54 9.45 2.99 1.11
N ALA A 55 9.72 2.03 0.24
CA ALA A 55 9.42 2.16 -1.19
C ALA A 55 7.91 2.25 -1.40
N ALA A 56 7.49 3.13 -2.31
CA ALA A 56 6.07 3.27 -2.66
C ALA A 56 5.56 1.99 -3.30
N SER A 57 4.44 1.51 -2.81
CA SER A 57 3.78 0.30 -3.26
C SER A 57 2.30 0.58 -3.49
N PRO A 58 1.74 0.20 -4.64
CA PRO A 58 0.32 0.37 -4.90
C PRO A 58 -0.51 -0.60 -4.07
N ASP A 59 -1.53 -0.08 -3.41
CA ASP A 59 -2.46 -0.86 -2.60
C ASP A 59 -3.88 -0.58 -3.09
N ARG A 60 -4.67 -1.62 -3.26
CA ARG A 60 -6.08 -1.47 -3.65
C ARG A 60 -6.89 -1.07 -2.42
N ILE A 61 -7.65 0.02 -2.55
CA ILE A 61 -8.52 0.50 -1.47
C ILE A 61 -9.64 -0.50 -1.20
N ASP A 62 -10.26 -0.97 -2.26
CA ASP A 62 -11.27 -2.03 -2.23
C ASP A 62 -10.66 -3.30 -2.85
N ASN A 63 -10.50 -4.34 -2.07
CA ASN A 63 -9.87 -5.59 -2.50
C ASN A 63 -10.69 -6.37 -3.53
N ASP A 64 -11.97 -6.07 -3.66
CA ASP A 64 -12.85 -6.72 -4.64
C ASP A 64 -12.78 -6.04 -6.01
N ARG A 65 -12.15 -4.88 -6.09
CA ARG A 65 -11.92 -4.13 -7.33
C ARG A 65 -10.47 -4.23 -7.76
N GLY A 66 -10.23 -3.92 -9.03
CA GLY A 66 -8.90 -4.00 -9.61
C GLY A 66 -8.03 -2.78 -9.39
N TYR A 67 -6.90 -2.77 -10.07
CA TYR A 67 -5.94 -1.66 -10.05
C TYR A 67 -6.39 -0.59 -11.06
N THR A 68 -7.25 0.29 -10.61
CA THR A 68 -7.74 1.44 -11.36
C THR A 68 -7.34 2.72 -10.63
N ALA A 69 -7.24 3.84 -11.34
CA ALA A 69 -6.77 5.10 -10.76
C ALA A 69 -7.61 5.55 -9.55
N ASP A 70 -8.89 5.21 -9.52
CA ASP A 70 -9.80 5.56 -8.43
C ASP A 70 -9.80 4.56 -7.28
N ASN A 71 -9.14 3.43 -7.44
CA ASN A 71 -9.11 2.36 -6.42
C ASN A 71 -7.71 2.07 -5.89
N VAL A 72 -6.74 2.90 -6.21
CA VAL A 72 -5.35 2.70 -5.78
C VAL A 72 -4.86 3.93 -5.04
N TRP A 73 -4.21 3.70 -3.93
CA TRP A 73 -3.36 4.68 -3.29
C TRP A 73 -1.97 4.08 -3.09
N LEU A 74 -1.00 4.92 -2.77
CA LEU A 74 0.37 4.46 -2.55
C LEU A 74 0.63 4.38 -1.05
N VAL A 75 1.24 3.29 -0.65
CA VAL A 75 1.65 3.03 0.73
C VAL A 75 3.10 2.56 0.73
N THR A 76 3.76 2.58 1.86
CA THR A 76 5.08 1.96 1.96
C THR A 76 4.96 0.46 1.75
N ALA A 77 6.01 -0.16 1.21
CA ALA A 77 6.03 -1.60 1.01
C ALA A 77 5.77 -2.36 2.32
N ARG A 78 6.29 -1.84 3.43
CA ARG A 78 6.06 -2.44 4.75
C ARG A 78 4.60 -2.35 5.17
N ALA A 79 3.97 -1.19 5.00
CA ALA A 79 2.55 -1.03 5.32
C ALA A 79 1.67 -1.92 4.45
N ASN A 80 2.02 -2.06 3.18
CA ASN A 80 1.32 -2.96 2.26
C ASN A 80 1.38 -4.41 2.74
N SER A 81 2.55 -4.86 3.18
CA SER A 81 2.73 -6.21 3.72
C SER A 81 1.93 -6.43 5.00
N LEU A 82 1.90 -5.43 5.89
CA LEU A 82 1.14 -5.50 7.13
C LEU A 82 -0.37 -5.53 6.88
N LYS A 83 -0.84 -4.75 5.92
CA LYS A 83 -2.26 -4.73 5.56
C LYS A 83 -2.68 -6.04 4.88
N SER A 84 -1.81 -6.58 4.02
CA SER A 84 -2.09 -7.81 3.27
C SER A 84 -3.42 -7.70 2.53
N ASP A 85 -4.34 -8.64 2.72
CA ASP A 85 -5.67 -8.65 2.10
C ASP A 85 -6.76 -8.03 2.99
N MET A 86 -6.38 -7.43 4.10
CA MET A 86 -7.33 -6.77 4.98
C MET A 86 -7.89 -5.49 4.38
N THR A 87 -9.12 -5.15 4.77
CA THR A 87 -9.63 -3.80 4.55
C THR A 87 -8.95 -2.84 5.54
N LEU A 88 -9.04 -1.55 5.29
CA LEU A 88 -8.51 -0.57 6.23
C LEU A 88 -9.19 -0.71 7.61
N GLU A 89 -10.48 -0.96 7.63
CA GLU A 89 -11.23 -1.14 8.88
C GLU A 89 -10.71 -2.33 9.67
N GLU A 90 -10.48 -3.46 9.01
CA GLU A 90 -9.91 -4.65 9.65
C GLU A 90 -8.51 -4.37 10.20
N LEU A 91 -7.68 -3.69 9.42
CA LEU A 91 -6.32 -3.32 9.86
C LEU A 91 -6.36 -2.44 11.11
N LEU A 92 -7.26 -1.46 11.15
CA LEU A 92 -7.42 -0.56 12.29
C LEU A 92 -7.83 -1.33 13.56
N VAL A 93 -8.72 -2.31 13.43
CA VAL A 93 -9.13 -3.16 14.56
C VAL A 93 -7.93 -3.90 15.14
N TRP A 94 -7.09 -4.48 14.30
CA TRP A 94 -5.90 -5.19 14.75
C TRP A 94 -4.87 -4.24 15.37
N CYS A 95 -4.66 -3.07 14.78
CA CYS A 95 -3.74 -2.07 15.32
C CYS A 95 -4.18 -1.59 16.69
N GLU A 96 -5.48 -1.34 16.88
CA GLU A 96 -6.03 -0.94 18.17
C GLU A 96 -5.86 -2.03 19.21
N ALA A 97 -6.11 -3.29 18.84
CA ALA A 97 -5.96 -4.42 19.75
C ALA A 97 -4.52 -4.54 20.25
N VAL A 98 -3.54 -4.41 19.34
CA VAL A 98 -2.12 -4.47 19.69
C VAL A 98 -1.75 -3.33 20.64
N THR A 99 -2.17 -2.11 20.31
CA THR A 99 -1.88 -0.91 21.11
C THR A 99 -2.47 -1.03 22.50
N ARG A 100 -3.74 -1.45 22.60
CA ARG A 100 -4.45 -1.61 23.86
C ARG A 100 -3.81 -2.66 24.75
N ASN A 101 -3.42 -3.78 24.17
CA ASN A 101 -2.79 -4.87 24.90
C ASN A 101 -1.41 -4.46 25.41
N ARG A 102 -0.65 -3.69 24.63
CA ARG A 102 0.63 -3.12 25.06
C ARG A 102 0.43 -2.26 26.31
N ASP A 103 -0.56 -1.37 26.28
CA ASP A 103 -0.83 -0.44 27.39
C ASP A 103 -1.18 -1.19 28.68
N SER A 104 -1.89 -2.33 28.58
CA SER A 104 -2.25 -3.14 29.74
C SER A 104 -1.08 -3.92 30.33
N LYS A 105 -0.02 -4.15 29.56
CA LYS A 105 1.17 -4.89 30.01
C LYS A 105 2.30 -4.02 30.51
N LEU A 106 2.28 -2.77 30.11
CA LEU A 106 3.29 -1.80 30.47
C LEU A 106 2.78 -0.89 31.59
#